data_273dfa43f6e3e116aedb3705842237ed
#
_entry.id   273dfa43f6e3e116aedb3705842237ed
#
_cell.length_a   1.000
_cell.length_b   1.000
_cell.length_c   1.000
_cell.angle_alpha   90.00
_cell.angle_beta   90.00
_cell.angle_gamma   90.00
#
_symmetry.space_group_name_H-M   'P 1'
#
loop_
_entity.id
_entity.type
_entity.pdbx_description
1 polymer ?
#
loop_
_entity_poly.entity_id
_entity_poly.type
_entity_poly.pdbx_seq_one_letter_code
_entity_poly.pdbx_strand_id
1 'polypeptide(L)'
;MRPDLVYPKAHLWLIIPFVLTIAGFYMSYWSVFTDAPWRQHMHGLTATAWYLLLILQPWLIHNKPPAYHRKFGIVALFLAGGVVFSAFQVMPYQVINEFLPDILKYGFSFADLCALTGFSIAVILGVINARDYNKHARWMISTVFWVLLPATARLLYFPLLAAYEGNPPITYIQAVYICFTAAHLALLYLMVIDYRKHQKIYTSYAFAFIGVAFYTLAIAPMGKWQWWIDFCHAVIGRGM
;
A
#
# COMPACT_ATOMS: atom_id res chain seq x y z
N MET A 1 27.02 10.05 -18.89
CA MET A 1 26.75 10.61 -17.53
C MET A 1 25.59 9.86 -16.90
N ARG A 2 25.75 9.33 -15.69
CA ARG A 2 24.59 8.84 -14.93
C ARG A 2 23.81 10.08 -14.49
N PRO A 3 22.48 10.13 -14.69
CA PRO A 3 21.71 11.29 -14.25
C PRO A 3 21.84 11.44 -12.72
N ASP A 4 21.87 12.67 -12.22
CA ASP A 4 21.80 12.95 -10.80
C ASP A 4 20.53 12.31 -10.26
N LEU A 5 20.69 11.22 -9.53
CA LEU A 5 19.57 10.39 -9.10
C LEU A 5 18.77 11.13 -8.04
N VAL A 6 17.46 11.16 -8.26
CA VAL A 6 16.52 11.88 -7.39
C VAL A 6 16.64 11.46 -5.93
N TYR A 7 16.79 10.16 -5.70
CA TYR A 7 16.91 9.56 -4.38
C TYR A 7 18.03 8.50 -4.38
N PRO A 8 19.30 8.90 -4.23
CA PRO A 8 20.44 7.96 -4.33
C PRO A 8 20.39 6.80 -3.34
N LYS A 9 19.79 6.99 -2.20
CA LYS A 9 19.66 5.98 -1.12
C LYS A 9 18.26 5.35 -1.02
N ALA A 10 17.43 5.46 -2.08
CA ALA A 10 16.06 4.94 -2.05
C ALA A 10 15.98 3.46 -1.68
N HIS A 11 16.89 2.64 -2.16
CA HIS A 11 16.96 1.21 -1.82
C HIS A 11 17.16 0.94 -0.32
N LEU A 12 17.77 1.85 0.43
CA LEU A 12 17.98 1.70 1.87
C LEU A 12 16.72 2.08 2.66
N TRP A 13 16.13 3.26 2.40
CA TRP A 13 14.97 3.69 3.18
C TRP A 13 13.66 2.99 2.76
N LEU A 14 13.58 2.43 1.55
CA LEU A 14 12.45 1.57 1.14
C LEU A 14 12.42 0.22 1.89
N ILE A 15 13.50 -0.16 2.56
CA ILE A 15 13.48 -1.30 3.49
C ILE A 15 12.54 -1.01 4.67
N ILE A 16 12.39 0.23 5.11
CA ILE A 16 11.54 0.59 6.25
C ILE A 16 10.07 0.18 6.00
N PRO A 17 9.37 0.67 4.95
CA PRO A 17 8.01 0.24 4.69
C PRO A 17 7.88 -1.26 4.41
N PHE A 18 8.89 -1.90 3.83
CA PHE A 18 8.92 -3.35 3.67
C PHE A 18 8.90 -4.07 5.02
N VAL A 19 9.80 -3.70 5.94
CA VAL A 19 9.85 -4.30 7.29
C VAL A 19 8.55 -4.03 8.06
N LEU A 20 8.00 -2.82 7.99
CA LEU A 20 6.71 -2.49 8.59
C LEU A 20 5.58 -3.37 8.03
N THR A 21 5.62 -3.68 6.73
CA THR A 21 4.62 -4.56 6.10
C THR A 21 4.75 -5.99 6.60
N ILE A 22 5.96 -6.56 6.64
CA ILE A 22 6.20 -7.91 7.17
C ILE A 22 5.76 -8.00 8.63
N ALA A 23 6.19 -7.05 9.46
CA ALA A 23 5.84 -7.02 10.89
C ALA A 23 4.33 -6.83 11.11
N GLY A 24 3.67 -5.96 10.32
CA GLY A 24 2.23 -5.71 10.43
C GLY A 24 1.37 -6.92 10.06
N PHE A 25 1.82 -7.75 9.15
CA PHE A 25 1.14 -8.99 8.79
C PHE A 25 1.63 -10.22 9.57
N TYR A 26 2.54 -10.05 10.55
CA TYR A 26 3.08 -11.18 11.29
C TYR A 26 1.97 -12.01 11.95
N MET A 27 1.12 -11.40 12.77
CA MET A 27 0.06 -12.08 13.50
C MET A 27 -1.05 -12.66 12.60
N SER A 28 -1.34 -12.03 11.47
CA SER A 28 -2.48 -12.41 10.63
C SER A 28 -2.11 -13.25 9.41
N TYR A 29 -0.82 -13.44 9.12
CA TYR A 29 -0.38 -14.21 7.98
C TYR A 29 0.89 -15.03 8.26
N TRP A 30 2.00 -14.41 8.69
CA TRP A 30 3.26 -15.11 8.80
C TRP A 30 3.29 -16.16 9.93
N SER A 31 2.65 -15.87 11.07
CA SER A 31 2.57 -16.82 12.19
C SER A 31 1.63 -17.99 11.93
N VAL A 32 0.72 -17.86 10.97
CA VAL A 32 -0.25 -18.89 10.56
C VAL A 32 -0.07 -19.31 9.12
N PHE A 33 1.16 -19.20 8.61
CA PHE A 33 1.47 -19.37 7.19
C PHE A 33 1.02 -20.73 6.65
N THR A 34 1.21 -21.80 7.40
CA THR A 34 0.82 -23.16 6.98
C THR A 34 -0.68 -23.37 6.85
N ASP A 35 -1.48 -22.59 7.59
CA ASP A 35 -2.93 -22.73 7.65
C ASP A 35 -3.65 -21.68 6.78
N ALA A 36 -2.87 -20.74 6.22
CA ALA A 36 -3.40 -19.68 5.40
C ALA A 36 -3.95 -20.23 4.06
N PRO A 37 -5.13 -19.78 3.61
CA PRO A 37 -5.68 -20.23 2.33
C PRO A 37 -4.85 -19.71 1.16
N TRP A 38 -4.86 -20.45 0.04
CA TRP A 38 -4.08 -20.15 -1.17
C TRP A 38 -4.20 -18.70 -1.66
N ARG A 39 -5.40 -18.11 -1.58
CA ARG A 39 -5.62 -16.71 -1.98
C ARG A 39 -4.77 -15.73 -1.17
N GLN A 40 -4.61 -15.99 0.14
CA GLN A 40 -3.74 -15.17 0.99
C GLN A 40 -2.25 -15.37 0.65
N HIS A 41 -1.83 -16.59 0.32
CA HIS A 41 -0.47 -16.84 -0.16
C HIS A 41 -0.19 -16.08 -1.45
N MET A 42 -1.09 -16.15 -2.42
CA MET A 42 -0.94 -15.43 -3.68
C MET A 42 -0.80 -13.92 -3.45
N HIS A 43 -1.63 -13.32 -2.57
CA HIS A 43 -1.54 -11.90 -2.25
C HIS A 43 -0.26 -11.57 -1.46
N GLY A 44 0.03 -12.32 -0.42
CA GLY A 44 1.23 -12.10 0.41
C GLY A 44 2.53 -12.19 -0.40
N LEU A 45 2.64 -13.19 -1.29
CA LEU A 45 3.83 -13.36 -2.12
C LEU A 45 3.96 -12.27 -3.19
N THR A 46 2.87 -11.89 -3.87
CA THR A 46 2.91 -10.83 -4.88
C THR A 46 3.21 -9.47 -4.26
N ALA A 47 2.61 -9.14 -3.11
CA ALA A 47 2.88 -7.91 -2.38
C ALA A 47 4.32 -7.85 -1.85
N THR A 48 4.83 -8.95 -1.28
CA THR A 48 6.22 -9.06 -0.83
C THR A 48 7.19 -8.87 -1.99
N ALA A 49 6.96 -9.54 -3.11
CA ALA A 49 7.79 -9.41 -4.30
C ALA A 49 7.75 -7.99 -4.88
N TRP A 50 6.61 -7.29 -4.81
CA TRP A 50 6.51 -5.89 -5.19
C TRP A 50 7.45 -4.98 -4.37
N TYR A 51 7.44 -5.11 -3.04
CA TYR A 51 8.37 -4.36 -2.18
C TYR A 51 9.83 -4.69 -2.47
N LEU A 52 10.16 -5.95 -2.66
CA LEU A 52 11.52 -6.36 -3.03
C LEU A 52 11.97 -5.75 -4.36
N LEU A 53 11.08 -5.66 -5.35
CA LEU A 53 11.39 -4.98 -6.61
C LEU A 53 11.53 -3.47 -6.42
N LEU A 54 10.69 -2.82 -5.59
CA LEU A 54 10.85 -1.41 -5.27
C LEU A 54 12.20 -1.10 -4.62
N ILE A 55 12.74 -2.01 -3.80
CA ILE A 55 14.08 -1.89 -3.21
C ILE A 55 15.17 -2.17 -4.25
N LEU A 56 15.00 -3.23 -5.02
CA LEU A 56 15.99 -3.68 -6.00
C LEU A 56 16.19 -2.67 -7.14
N GLN A 57 15.13 -2.04 -7.62
CA GLN A 57 15.17 -1.16 -8.79
C GLN A 57 16.09 0.08 -8.61
N PRO A 58 16.04 0.85 -7.50
CA PRO A 58 17.00 1.91 -7.25
C PRO A 58 18.45 1.40 -7.10
N TRP A 59 18.64 0.23 -6.50
CA TRP A 59 19.96 -0.38 -6.40
C TRP A 59 20.51 -0.77 -7.76
N LEU A 60 19.71 -1.35 -8.66
CA LEU A 60 20.11 -1.73 -10.02
C LEU A 60 20.56 -0.53 -10.84
N ILE A 61 19.83 0.60 -10.80
CA ILE A 61 20.19 1.78 -11.59
C ILE A 61 21.51 2.39 -11.14
N HIS A 62 21.88 2.20 -9.85
CA HIS A 62 23.16 2.67 -9.32
C HIS A 62 24.34 1.74 -9.63
N ASN A 63 24.13 0.43 -9.52
CA ASN A 63 25.21 -0.54 -9.42
C ASN A 63 25.34 -1.42 -10.66
N LYS A 64 24.36 -1.41 -11.58
CA LYS A 64 24.33 -2.27 -12.76
C LYS A 64 24.09 -1.45 -14.04
N PRO A 65 24.37 -2.02 -15.22
CA PRO A 65 23.96 -1.42 -16.49
C PRO A 65 22.44 -1.22 -16.55
N PRO A 66 21.95 -0.12 -17.19
CA PRO A 66 20.51 0.19 -17.28
C PRO A 66 19.62 -0.92 -17.86
N ALA A 67 20.20 -1.85 -18.60
CA ALA A 67 19.51 -3.00 -19.15
C ALA A 67 18.89 -3.89 -18.04
N TYR A 68 19.54 -4.03 -16.89
CA TYR A 68 19.03 -4.80 -15.76
C TYR A 68 17.78 -4.12 -15.17
N HIS A 69 17.86 -2.81 -14.91
CA HIS A 69 16.69 -2.04 -14.45
C HIS A 69 15.50 -2.20 -15.39
N ARG A 70 15.71 -2.13 -16.72
CA ARG A 70 14.65 -2.33 -17.72
C ARG A 70 14.08 -3.76 -17.70
N LYS A 71 14.95 -4.78 -17.63
CA LYS A 71 14.53 -6.19 -17.58
C LYS A 71 13.66 -6.46 -16.35
N PHE A 72 14.09 -6.05 -15.17
CA PHE A 72 13.31 -6.19 -13.95
C PHE A 72 12.08 -5.26 -13.91
N GLY A 73 12.12 -4.13 -14.62
CA GLY A 73 10.97 -3.24 -14.81
C GLY A 73 9.83 -3.90 -15.57
N ILE A 74 10.11 -4.75 -16.57
CA ILE A 74 9.09 -5.55 -17.27
C ILE A 74 8.46 -6.56 -16.30
N VAL A 75 9.27 -7.26 -15.50
CA VAL A 75 8.77 -8.17 -14.46
C VAL A 75 7.88 -7.43 -13.45
N ALA A 76 8.26 -6.20 -13.08
CA ALA A 76 7.49 -5.37 -12.17
C ALA A 76 6.09 -5.04 -12.69
N LEU A 77 5.90 -4.89 -14.01
CA LEU A 77 4.57 -4.65 -14.60
C LEU A 77 3.63 -5.84 -14.43
N PHE A 78 4.11 -7.05 -14.71
CA PHE A 78 3.34 -8.27 -14.48
C PHE A 78 3.04 -8.47 -13.00
N LEU A 79 4.03 -8.17 -12.15
CA LEU A 79 3.86 -8.28 -10.71
C LEU A 79 2.86 -7.26 -10.16
N ALA A 80 2.83 -6.02 -10.67
CA ALA A 80 1.82 -5.03 -10.30
C ALA A 80 0.40 -5.52 -10.63
N GLY A 81 0.21 -6.11 -11.81
CA GLY A 81 -1.05 -6.78 -12.17
C GLY A 81 -1.39 -7.93 -11.21
N GLY A 82 -0.39 -8.72 -10.83
CA GLY A 82 -0.52 -9.79 -9.84
C GLY A 82 -0.93 -9.28 -8.46
N VAL A 83 -0.36 -8.17 -8.00
CA VAL A 83 -0.75 -7.51 -6.73
C VAL A 83 -2.22 -7.10 -6.75
N VAL A 84 -2.65 -6.42 -7.82
CA VAL A 84 -4.05 -5.98 -7.96
C VAL A 84 -4.99 -7.19 -8.02
N PHE A 85 -4.70 -8.16 -8.89
CA PHE A 85 -5.52 -9.36 -9.02
C PHE A 85 -5.64 -10.13 -7.70
N SER A 86 -4.51 -10.36 -7.01
CA SER A 86 -4.50 -11.10 -5.75
C SER A 86 -5.18 -10.36 -4.61
N ALA A 87 -5.13 -9.03 -4.60
CA ALA A 87 -5.85 -8.22 -3.62
C ALA A 87 -7.37 -8.39 -3.79
N PHE A 88 -7.89 -8.40 -5.02
CA PHE A 88 -9.30 -8.73 -5.26
C PHE A 88 -9.68 -10.13 -4.77
N GLN A 89 -8.76 -11.10 -4.81
CA GLN A 89 -9.03 -12.46 -4.31
C GLN A 89 -9.12 -12.54 -2.78
N VAL A 90 -8.54 -11.59 -2.04
CA VAL A 90 -8.60 -11.58 -0.56
C VAL A 90 -9.67 -10.64 0.00
N MET A 91 -10.24 -9.73 -0.79
CA MET A 91 -11.30 -8.82 -0.35
C MET A 91 -12.53 -9.54 0.22
N PRO A 92 -13.02 -10.69 -0.32
CA PRO A 92 -14.15 -11.40 0.25
C PRO A 92 -13.96 -11.77 1.72
N TYR A 93 -12.75 -12.14 2.15
CA TYR A 93 -12.47 -12.45 3.55
C TYR A 93 -12.72 -11.28 4.50
N GLN A 94 -12.60 -10.04 4.02
CA GLN A 94 -12.89 -8.85 4.82
C GLN A 94 -14.38 -8.63 4.96
N VAL A 95 -15.16 -8.82 3.89
CA VAL A 95 -16.63 -8.65 3.90
C VAL A 95 -17.32 -9.67 4.81
N ILE A 96 -16.83 -10.93 4.83
CA ILE A 96 -17.40 -12.00 5.66
C ILE A 96 -16.76 -12.09 7.06
N ASN A 97 -15.81 -11.25 7.39
CA ASN A 97 -15.13 -11.29 8.69
C ASN A 97 -16.06 -10.90 9.84
N GLU A 98 -16.42 -11.85 10.69
CA GLU A 98 -17.32 -11.64 11.81
C GLU A 98 -16.71 -10.84 12.98
N PHE A 99 -15.39 -10.76 13.06
CA PHE A 99 -14.70 -10.01 14.12
C PHE A 99 -14.66 -8.49 13.88
N LEU A 100 -14.92 -8.03 12.64
CA LEU A 100 -14.95 -6.61 12.33
C LEU A 100 -16.38 -6.07 12.43
N PRO A 101 -16.60 -4.91 13.06
CA PRO A 101 -17.87 -4.21 12.95
C PRO A 101 -18.23 -3.92 11.49
N ASP A 102 -19.51 -3.99 11.14
CA ASP A 102 -19.98 -3.83 9.76
C ASP A 102 -19.51 -2.53 9.12
N ILE A 103 -19.55 -1.43 9.86
CA ILE A 103 -19.03 -0.14 9.40
C ILE A 103 -17.57 -0.21 8.92
N LEU A 104 -16.75 -1.05 9.55
CA LEU A 104 -15.35 -1.22 9.17
C LEU A 104 -15.17 -2.19 8.01
N LYS A 105 -15.95 -3.30 7.96
CA LYS A 105 -15.91 -4.25 6.85
C LYS A 105 -16.13 -3.54 5.50
N TYR A 106 -17.22 -2.81 5.40
CA TYR A 106 -17.62 -2.15 4.16
C TYR A 106 -16.82 -0.88 3.89
N GLY A 107 -16.49 -0.13 4.94
CA GLY A 107 -15.65 1.06 4.83
C GLY A 107 -14.24 0.72 4.34
N PHE A 108 -13.64 -0.35 4.87
CA PHE A 108 -12.32 -0.80 4.39
C PHE A 108 -12.38 -1.43 2.99
N SER A 109 -13.46 -2.14 2.64
CA SER A 109 -13.62 -2.65 1.28
C SER A 109 -13.65 -1.50 0.25
N PHE A 110 -14.25 -0.36 0.59
CA PHE A 110 -14.18 0.84 -0.24
C PHE A 110 -12.77 1.43 -0.29
N ALA A 111 -12.12 1.55 0.86
CA ALA A 111 -10.75 2.05 0.95
C ALA A 111 -9.77 1.18 0.16
N ASP A 112 -9.91 -0.14 0.19
CA ASP A 112 -9.08 -1.08 -0.56
C ASP A 112 -9.27 -0.90 -2.08
N LEU A 113 -10.50 -0.70 -2.58
CA LEU A 113 -10.73 -0.40 -3.99
C LEU A 113 -10.09 0.93 -4.40
N CYS A 114 -10.20 1.97 -3.57
CA CYS A 114 -9.53 3.25 -3.82
C CYS A 114 -8.00 3.09 -3.80
N ALA A 115 -7.47 2.33 -2.85
CA ALA A 115 -6.04 2.06 -2.74
C ALA A 115 -5.51 1.29 -3.95
N LEU A 116 -6.20 0.24 -4.41
CA LEU A 116 -5.84 -0.52 -5.61
C LEU A 116 -5.92 0.34 -6.88
N THR A 117 -6.93 1.20 -6.97
CA THR A 117 -7.07 2.16 -8.08
C THR A 117 -5.91 3.15 -8.07
N GLY A 118 -5.60 3.76 -6.92
CA GLY A 118 -4.50 4.70 -6.77
C GLY A 118 -3.14 4.07 -7.02
N PHE A 119 -2.93 2.84 -6.54
CA PHE A 119 -1.74 2.04 -6.83
C PHE A 119 -1.60 1.80 -8.35
N SER A 120 -2.66 1.37 -9.01
CA SER A 120 -2.66 1.09 -10.45
C SER A 120 -2.34 2.35 -11.26
N ILE A 121 -2.97 3.48 -10.92
CA ILE A 121 -2.69 4.77 -11.56
C ILE A 121 -1.24 5.18 -11.33
N ALA A 122 -0.71 5.02 -10.12
CA ALA A 122 0.67 5.36 -9.80
C ALA A 122 1.66 4.52 -10.62
N VAL A 123 1.43 3.22 -10.76
CA VAL A 123 2.26 2.33 -11.61
C VAL A 123 2.18 2.75 -13.08
N ILE A 124 0.98 2.95 -13.63
CA ILE A 124 0.77 3.35 -15.03
C ILE A 124 1.48 4.68 -15.31
N LEU A 125 1.28 5.69 -14.46
CA LEU A 125 1.91 7.00 -14.63
C LEU A 125 3.42 6.92 -14.40
N GLY A 126 3.91 6.04 -13.53
CA GLY A 126 5.32 5.73 -13.40
C GLY A 126 5.92 5.21 -14.70
N VAL A 127 5.24 4.28 -15.35
CA VAL A 127 5.68 3.71 -16.64
C VAL A 127 5.61 4.73 -17.79
N ILE A 128 4.51 5.45 -17.91
CA ILE A 128 4.35 6.52 -18.93
C ILE A 128 5.46 7.54 -18.82
N ASN A 129 5.88 7.88 -17.60
CA ASN A 129 6.95 8.82 -17.33
C ASN A 129 8.35 8.17 -17.26
N ALA A 130 8.56 6.95 -17.74
CA ALA A 130 9.82 6.23 -17.61
C ALA A 130 11.04 6.95 -18.23
N ARG A 131 10.83 7.90 -19.16
CA ARG A 131 11.88 8.75 -19.73
C ARG A 131 12.26 9.96 -18.87
N ASP A 132 11.39 10.34 -17.92
CA ASP A 132 11.62 11.41 -16.96
C ASP A 132 11.91 10.79 -15.58
N TYR A 133 13.20 10.66 -15.23
CA TYR A 133 13.63 10.05 -13.97
C TYR A 133 12.98 10.67 -12.73
N ASN A 134 12.77 11.99 -12.78
CA ASN A 134 12.19 12.72 -11.67
C ASN A 134 10.73 12.32 -11.41
N LYS A 135 9.96 12.18 -12.47
CA LYS A 135 8.56 11.77 -12.36
C LYS A 135 8.44 10.28 -12.11
N HIS A 136 9.18 9.47 -12.89
CA HIS A 136 9.15 8.01 -12.78
C HIS A 136 9.42 7.54 -11.34
N ALA A 137 10.54 7.96 -10.76
CA ALA A 137 10.92 7.52 -9.41
C ALA A 137 9.88 7.89 -8.36
N ARG A 138 9.29 9.09 -8.45
CA ARG A 138 8.28 9.54 -7.49
C ARG A 138 6.95 8.81 -7.63
N TRP A 139 6.52 8.52 -8.86
CA TRP A 139 5.34 7.68 -9.09
C TRP A 139 5.54 6.28 -8.53
N MET A 140 6.69 5.65 -8.78
CA MET A 140 6.99 4.32 -8.26
C MET A 140 7.08 4.30 -6.73
N ILE A 141 7.70 5.30 -6.11
CA ILE A 141 7.77 5.42 -4.65
C ILE A 141 6.38 5.68 -4.05
N SER A 142 5.54 6.47 -4.71
CA SER A 142 4.19 6.76 -4.21
C SER A 142 3.32 5.51 -4.09
N THR A 143 3.63 4.41 -4.81
CA THR A 143 2.89 3.14 -4.68
C THR A 143 2.93 2.58 -3.26
N VAL A 144 3.98 2.86 -2.49
CA VAL A 144 4.11 2.45 -1.09
C VAL A 144 2.94 2.95 -0.24
N PHE A 145 2.53 4.20 -0.43
CA PHE A 145 1.47 4.83 0.37
C PHE A 145 0.08 4.27 0.11
N TRP A 146 -0.12 3.59 -1.00
CA TRP A 146 -1.37 2.93 -1.33
C TRP A 146 -1.51 1.54 -0.69
N VAL A 147 -0.39 0.87 -0.41
CA VAL A 147 -0.40 -0.54 0.05
C VAL A 147 0.10 -0.74 1.49
N LEU A 148 0.73 0.27 2.09
CA LEU A 148 1.35 0.18 3.42
C LEU A 148 0.34 0.20 4.58
N LEU A 149 -0.77 0.93 4.42
CA LEU A 149 -1.65 1.31 5.52
C LEU A 149 -2.32 0.14 6.24
N PRO A 150 -2.81 -0.92 5.56
CA PRO A 150 -3.35 -2.08 6.25
C PRO A 150 -2.34 -2.78 7.18
N ALA A 151 -1.06 -2.79 6.80
CA ALA A 151 0.00 -3.38 7.60
C ALA A 151 0.30 -2.54 8.85
N THR A 152 0.43 -1.23 8.70
CA THR A 152 0.78 -0.33 9.81
C THR A 152 -0.30 -0.27 10.87
N ALA A 153 -1.58 -0.27 10.47
CA ALA A 153 -2.70 -0.31 11.40
C ALA A 153 -2.70 -1.60 12.25
N ARG A 154 -2.41 -2.75 11.63
CA ARG A 154 -2.26 -4.03 12.35
C ARG A 154 -1.05 -4.02 13.27
N LEU A 155 0.07 -3.50 12.81
CA LEU A 155 1.30 -3.40 13.61
C LEU A 155 1.11 -2.54 14.87
N LEU A 156 0.31 -1.49 14.79
CA LEU A 156 -0.01 -0.67 15.95
C LEU A 156 -1.03 -1.34 16.88
N TYR A 157 -2.11 -1.91 16.32
CA TYR A 157 -3.25 -2.36 17.12
C TYR A 157 -3.07 -3.73 17.78
N PHE A 158 -2.58 -4.74 17.04
CA PHE A 158 -2.54 -6.11 17.57
C PHE A 158 -1.61 -6.31 18.76
N PRO A 159 -0.42 -5.70 18.83
CA PRO A 159 0.40 -5.76 20.04
C PRO A 159 -0.29 -5.11 21.25
N LEU A 160 -1.01 -4.00 21.05
CA LEU A 160 -1.78 -3.38 22.11
C LEU A 160 -2.95 -4.27 22.58
N LEU A 161 -3.66 -4.89 21.63
CA LEU A 161 -4.74 -5.82 21.94
C LEU A 161 -4.22 -6.98 22.80
N ALA A 162 -3.07 -7.53 22.49
CA ALA A 162 -2.45 -8.60 23.26
C ALA A 162 -1.93 -8.12 24.64
N ALA A 163 -1.26 -6.97 24.68
CA ALA A 163 -0.67 -6.43 25.92
C ALA A 163 -1.74 -6.02 26.94
N TYR A 164 -2.93 -5.63 26.48
CA TYR A 164 -4.05 -5.21 27.34
C TYR A 164 -5.18 -6.27 27.42
N GLU A 165 -4.86 -7.54 27.21
CA GLU A 165 -5.78 -8.68 27.38
C GLU A 165 -7.13 -8.48 26.69
N GLY A 166 -7.15 -7.93 25.49
CA GLY A 166 -8.35 -7.67 24.70
C GLY A 166 -9.00 -6.31 24.91
N ASN A 167 -8.52 -5.49 25.85
CA ASN A 167 -9.04 -4.13 26.14
C ASN A 167 -8.00 -3.03 25.84
N PRO A 168 -7.57 -2.84 24.60
CA PRO A 168 -6.54 -1.87 24.27
C PRO A 168 -7.01 -0.43 24.50
N PRO A 169 -6.09 0.53 24.81
CA PRO A 169 -6.45 1.92 25.07
C PRO A 169 -6.95 2.69 23.85
N ILE A 170 -6.85 2.09 22.66
CA ILE A 170 -7.36 2.64 21.40
C ILE A 170 -8.15 1.58 20.65
N THR A 171 -9.15 2.01 19.90
CA THR A 171 -9.90 1.15 18.97
C THR A 171 -9.10 0.91 17.68
N TYR A 172 -9.48 -0.14 16.92
CA TYR A 172 -8.83 -0.42 15.64
C TYR A 172 -8.94 0.76 14.66
N ILE A 173 -10.09 1.45 14.62
CA ILE A 173 -10.27 2.62 13.75
C ILE A 173 -9.38 3.80 14.18
N GLN A 174 -9.14 3.99 15.48
CA GLN A 174 -8.20 5.01 15.96
C GLN A 174 -6.76 4.67 15.55
N ALA A 175 -6.35 3.39 15.64
CA ALA A 175 -5.07 2.94 15.12
C ALA A 175 -4.93 3.21 13.61
N VAL A 176 -5.99 2.96 12.84
CA VAL A 176 -6.06 3.29 11.42
C VAL A 176 -5.81 4.79 11.20
N TYR A 177 -6.56 5.68 11.87
CA TYR A 177 -6.38 7.13 11.69
C TYR A 177 -5.00 7.64 12.13
N ILE A 178 -4.41 7.07 13.19
CA ILE A 178 -3.03 7.39 13.60
C ILE A 178 -2.05 7.05 12.47
N CYS A 179 -2.16 5.84 11.89
CA CYS A 179 -1.28 5.40 10.80
C CYS A 179 -1.48 6.23 9.53
N PHE A 180 -2.72 6.58 9.19
CA PHE A 180 -3.01 7.47 8.07
C PHE A 180 -2.40 8.87 8.27
N THR A 181 -2.50 9.41 9.48
CA THR A 181 -1.88 10.70 9.81
C THR A 181 -0.36 10.63 9.64
N ALA A 182 0.28 9.55 10.12
CA ALA A 182 1.71 9.34 9.92
C ALA A 182 2.10 9.25 8.43
N ALA A 183 1.30 8.56 7.62
CA ALA A 183 1.50 8.50 6.17
C ALA A 183 1.37 9.87 5.49
N HIS A 184 0.39 10.69 5.89
CA HIS A 184 0.24 12.06 5.39
C HIS A 184 1.43 12.95 5.78
N LEU A 185 1.94 12.83 7.01
CA LEU A 185 3.13 13.55 7.43
C LEU A 185 4.36 13.13 6.63
N ALA A 186 4.52 11.84 6.32
CA ALA A 186 5.59 11.35 5.47
C ALA A 186 5.48 11.87 4.02
N LEU A 187 4.26 11.88 3.44
CA LEU A 187 4.01 12.46 2.12
C LEU A 187 4.30 13.97 2.10
N LEU A 188 3.85 14.70 3.10
CA LEU A 188 4.12 16.13 3.24
C LEU A 188 5.63 16.39 3.35
N TYR A 189 6.34 15.58 4.13
CA TYR A 189 7.80 15.68 4.26
C TYR A 189 8.50 15.48 2.90
N LEU A 190 8.09 14.47 2.11
CA LEU A 190 8.64 14.25 0.76
C LEU A 190 8.33 15.43 -0.18
N MET A 191 7.13 15.98 -0.12
CA MET A 191 6.75 17.16 -0.91
C MET A 191 7.57 18.40 -0.53
N VAL A 192 7.81 18.61 0.77
CA VAL A 192 8.65 19.73 1.26
C VAL A 192 10.09 19.59 0.82
N ILE A 193 10.69 18.38 0.93
CA ILE A 193 12.05 18.12 0.43
C ILE A 193 12.14 18.40 -1.06
N ASP A 194 11.19 17.90 -1.85
CA ASP A 194 11.16 18.13 -3.28
C ASP A 194 11.02 19.61 -3.63
N TYR A 195 10.14 20.32 -2.93
CA TYR A 195 9.97 21.76 -3.13
C TYR A 195 11.26 22.53 -2.81
N ARG A 196 11.91 22.20 -1.68
CA ARG A 196 13.18 22.85 -1.29
C ARG A 196 14.28 22.59 -2.30
N LYS A 197 14.36 21.38 -2.86
CA LYS A 197 15.43 20.98 -3.78
C LYS A 197 15.17 21.39 -5.23
N HIS A 198 13.92 21.32 -5.69
CA HIS A 198 13.57 21.48 -7.10
C HIS A 198 12.62 22.65 -7.37
N GLN A 199 12.20 23.41 -6.34
CA GLN A 199 11.19 24.48 -6.41
C GLN A 199 9.91 24.03 -7.12
N LYS A 200 9.54 22.74 -6.91
CA LYS A 200 8.42 22.11 -7.60
C LYS A 200 7.75 21.06 -6.72
N ILE A 201 6.41 21.07 -6.73
CA ILE A 201 5.59 19.99 -6.18
C ILE A 201 5.30 18.98 -7.29
N TYR A 202 5.68 17.73 -7.07
CA TYR A 202 5.40 16.66 -8.02
C TYR A 202 4.02 16.07 -7.79
N THR A 203 3.28 15.88 -8.86
CA THR A 203 1.89 15.41 -8.84
C THR A 203 1.72 14.02 -8.22
N SER A 204 2.75 13.18 -8.25
CA SER A 204 2.72 11.83 -7.69
C SER A 204 2.44 11.81 -6.18
N TYR A 205 3.14 12.65 -5.40
CA TYR A 205 2.92 12.71 -3.95
C TYR A 205 1.67 13.49 -3.59
N ALA A 206 1.34 14.55 -4.34
CA ALA A 206 0.07 15.26 -4.17
C ALA A 206 -1.13 14.36 -4.45
N PHE A 207 -1.06 13.53 -5.50
CA PHE A 207 -2.08 12.54 -5.83
C PHE A 207 -2.24 11.50 -4.71
N ALA A 208 -1.11 10.95 -4.20
CA ALA A 208 -1.17 10.01 -3.09
C ALA A 208 -1.74 10.68 -1.82
N PHE A 209 -1.32 11.91 -1.50
CA PHE A 209 -1.81 12.66 -0.35
C PHE A 209 -3.32 12.87 -0.40
N ILE A 210 -3.84 13.38 -1.53
CA ILE A 210 -5.27 13.64 -1.72
C ILE A 210 -6.06 12.33 -1.72
N GLY A 211 -5.59 11.31 -2.43
CA GLY A 211 -6.30 10.05 -2.56
C GLY A 211 -6.35 9.27 -1.24
N VAL A 212 -5.25 9.24 -0.48
CA VAL A 212 -5.22 8.63 0.86
C VAL A 212 -6.15 9.39 1.81
N ALA A 213 -6.17 10.74 1.78
CA ALA A 213 -7.10 11.53 2.57
C ALA A 213 -8.56 11.24 2.20
N PHE A 214 -8.85 11.16 0.90
CA PHE A 214 -10.19 10.89 0.40
C PHE A 214 -10.73 9.56 0.93
N TYR A 215 -10.06 8.46 0.72
CA TYR A 215 -10.59 7.18 1.15
C TYR A 215 -10.56 7.00 2.68
N THR A 216 -9.62 7.64 3.39
CA THR A 216 -9.61 7.66 4.85
C THR A 216 -10.89 8.29 5.40
N LEU A 217 -11.26 9.46 4.88
CA LEU A 217 -12.48 10.15 5.29
C LEU A 217 -13.75 9.41 4.84
N ALA A 218 -13.67 8.64 3.76
CA ALA A 218 -14.79 7.87 3.23
C ALA A 218 -15.07 6.56 4.00
N ILE A 219 -14.15 6.04 4.82
CA ILE A 219 -14.35 4.77 5.54
C ILE A 219 -15.67 4.75 6.31
N ALA A 220 -15.90 5.72 7.17
CA ALA A 220 -17.09 5.74 8.02
C ALA A 220 -18.40 6.00 7.24
N PRO A 221 -18.49 6.94 6.31
CA PRO A 221 -19.66 7.13 5.46
C PRO A 221 -19.99 5.89 4.60
N MET A 222 -18.98 5.33 3.94
CA MET A 222 -19.16 4.17 3.06
C MET A 222 -19.54 2.91 3.82
N GLY A 223 -19.03 2.77 5.04
CA GLY A 223 -19.42 1.68 5.92
C GLY A 223 -20.89 1.68 6.38
N LYS A 224 -21.61 2.78 6.15
CA LYS A 224 -23.04 2.95 6.49
C LYS A 224 -23.95 3.05 5.26
N TRP A 225 -23.39 3.18 4.08
CA TRP A 225 -24.16 3.43 2.86
C TRP A 225 -24.76 2.13 2.33
N GLN A 226 -26.07 1.95 2.43
CA GLN A 226 -26.75 0.70 2.12
C GLN A 226 -26.48 0.20 0.69
N TRP A 227 -26.51 1.06 -0.30
CA TRP A 227 -26.19 0.67 -1.67
C TRP A 227 -24.78 0.04 -1.80
N TRP A 228 -23.79 0.59 -1.08
CA TRP A 228 -22.45 0.05 -1.08
C TRP A 228 -22.36 -1.30 -0.36
N ILE A 229 -23.08 -1.44 0.74
CA ILE A 229 -23.20 -2.70 1.50
C ILE A 229 -23.79 -3.79 0.60
N ASP A 230 -24.90 -3.49 -0.09
CA ASP A 230 -25.56 -4.42 -1.03
C ASP A 230 -24.63 -4.81 -2.17
N PHE A 231 -23.87 -3.85 -2.72
CA PHE A 231 -22.84 -4.11 -3.72
C PHE A 231 -21.74 -5.04 -3.19
N CYS A 232 -21.23 -4.82 -1.98
CA CYS A 232 -20.23 -5.69 -1.36
C CYS A 232 -20.75 -7.14 -1.24
N HIS A 233 -21.98 -7.34 -0.81
CA HIS A 233 -22.58 -8.68 -0.73
C HIS A 233 -22.81 -9.29 -2.12
N ALA A 234 -23.27 -8.51 -3.07
CA ALA A 234 -23.61 -9.00 -4.40
C ALA A 234 -22.38 -9.37 -5.24
N VAL A 235 -21.28 -8.65 -5.09
CA VAL A 235 -20.10 -8.75 -5.97
C VAL A 235 -18.89 -9.30 -5.24
N ILE A 236 -18.53 -8.71 -4.10
CA ILE A 236 -17.31 -9.08 -3.37
C ILE A 236 -17.53 -10.38 -2.59
N GLY A 237 -18.66 -10.52 -1.87
CA GLY A 237 -18.97 -11.68 -1.03
C GLY A 237 -19.19 -12.98 -1.81
N ARG A 238 -19.55 -12.90 -3.11
CA ARG A 238 -19.75 -14.09 -3.97
C ARG A 238 -18.44 -14.72 -4.48
N GLY A 239 -17.31 -14.12 -4.21
CA GLY A 239 -16.00 -14.58 -4.66
C GLY A 239 -15.41 -15.77 -3.85
N MET A 240 -16.19 -16.39 -2.97
CA MET A 240 -15.76 -17.51 -2.11
C MET A 240 -16.27 -18.84 -2.62
#